data_51001ac10a1740e32a6b721468a30b3b
#
_entry.id   51001ac10a1740e32a6b721468a30b3b
#
_cell.length_a   1.000
_cell.length_b   1.000
_cell.length_c   1.000
_cell.angle_alpha   90.00
_cell.angle_beta   90.00
_cell.angle_gamma   90.00
#
_symmetry.space_group_name_H-M   'P 1'
#
loop_
_entity.id
_entity.type
_entity.pdbx_description
1 polymer ?
#
loop_
_entity_poly.entity_id
_entity_poly.type
_entity_poly.pdbx_seq_one_letter_code
_entity_poly.pdbx_strand_id
1 'polypeptide(L)'
;MPIHHSHFDIVFAGWGASTCLLLKEMEKHGLLSDCRVAIIDPSTKKENDKTFCFWAHKEDDILLDHQDLISHHWTHIQINNNQKTPIGPLQYYHINSLDLYDATRALVDKFNIEMVAGKVEKI
;
A
#
# COMPACT_ATOMS: atom_id res chain seq x y z
N MET A 1 12.56 -21.94 -16.89
CA MET A 1 13.63 -21.13 -16.34
C MET A 1 13.19 -19.68 -16.28
N PRO A 2 13.19 -19.05 -15.12
CA PRO A 2 12.80 -17.66 -15.02
C PRO A 2 13.77 -16.77 -15.80
N ILE A 3 13.23 -15.85 -16.56
CA ILE A 3 14.04 -14.84 -17.23
C ILE A 3 14.38 -13.77 -16.20
N HIS A 4 15.66 -13.63 -15.91
CA HIS A 4 16.14 -12.56 -15.05
C HIS A 4 16.37 -11.32 -15.91
N HIS A 5 15.53 -10.31 -15.70
CA HIS A 5 15.79 -9.03 -16.31
C HIS A 5 16.90 -8.36 -15.51
N SER A 6 17.98 -7.92 -16.18
CA SER A 6 19.04 -7.12 -15.57
C SER A 6 18.70 -5.63 -15.58
N HIS A 7 17.55 -5.27 -16.14
CA HIS A 7 17.19 -3.89 -16.39
C HIS A 7 15.71 -3.64 -16.06
N PHE A 8 15.47 -2.67 -15.18
CA PHE A 8 14.13 -2.28 -14.77
C PHE A 8 13.93 -0.78 -14.94
N ASP A 9 12.70 -0.39 -15.24
CA ASP A 9 12.34 1.02 -15.28
C ASP A 9 12.16 1.57 -13.86
N ILE A 10 11.58 0.77 -12.98
CA ILE A 10 11.32 1.14 -11.58
C ILE A 10 11.65 -0.03 -10.67
N VAL A 11 12.38 0.26 -9.60
CA VAL A 11 12.65 -0.70 -8.53
C VAL A 11 12.19 -0.12 -7.20
N PHE A 12 11.32 -0.85 -6.52
CA PHE A 12 10.88 -0.48 -5.18
C PHE A 12 11.76 -1.16 -4.13
N ALA A 13 12.37 -0.37 -3.28
CA ALA A 13 13.10 -0.85 -2.12
C ALA A 13 12.11 -1.00 -0.96
N GLY A 14 11.48 -2.15 -0.87
CA GLY A 14 10.48 -2.46 0.12
C GLY A 14 9.08 -2.61 -0.47
N TRP A 15 8.27 -3.37 0.24
CA TRP A 15 6.87 -3.60 -0.11
C TRP A 15 5.99 -3.18 1.08
N GLY A 16 6.02 -1.90 1.40
CA GLY A 16 5.21 -1.29 2.43
C GLY A 16 4.02 -0.52 1.85
N ALA A 17 3.38 0.28 2.69
CA ALA A 17 2.20 1.05 2.28
C ALA A 17 2.49 1.99 1.10
N SER A 18 3.65 2.66 1.11
CA SER A 18 4.01 3.59 0.03
C SER A 18 4.10 2.89 -1.32
N THR A 19 4.77 1.74 -1.36
CA THR A 19 4.87 0.92 -2.59
C THR A 19 3.49 0.45 -3.04
N CYS A 20 2.68 -0.05 -2.12
CA CYS A 20 1.33 -0.52 -2.43
C CYS A 20 0.45 0.60 -3.01
N LEU A 21 0.46 1.75 -2.38
CA LEU A 21 -0.37 2.88 -2.82
C LEU A 21 0.11 3.42 -4.17
N LEU A 22 1.42 3.50 -4.39
CA LEU A 22 1.96 3.96 -5.66
C LEU A 22 1.66 2.99 -6.79
N LEU A 23 1.78 1.68 -6.56
CA LEU A 23 1.42 0.67 -7.56
C LEU A 23 -0.06 0.78 -7.96
N LYS A 24 -0.95 0.95 -6.99
CA LYS A 24 -2.38 1.11 -7.26
C LYS A 24 -2.65 2.39 -8.06
N GLU A 25 -1.96 3.47 -7.74
CA GLU A 25 -2.09 4.73 -8.47
C GLU A 25 -1.56 4.61 -9.90
N MET A 26 -0.43 3.93 -10.08
CA MET A 26 0.13 3.65 -11.41
C MET A 26 -0.82 2.81 -12.25
N GLU A 27 -1.46 1.81 -11.66
CA GLU A 27 -2.45 0.99 -12.34
C GLU A 27 -3.65 1.81 -12.77
N LYS A 28 -4.14 2.67 -11.90
CA LYS A 28 -5.26 3.57 -12.17
C LYS A 28 -5.00 4.46 -13.41
N HIS A 29 -3.75 4.88 -13.59
CA HIS A 29 -3.34 5.72 -14.72
C HIS A 29 -2.77 4.95 -15.91
N GLY A 30 -2.86 3.62 -15.89
CA GLY A 30 -2.41 2.78 -17.00
C GLY A 30 -0.91 2.75 -17.22
N LEU A 31 -0.12 3.00 -16.17
CA LEU A 31 1.34 3.13 -16.29
C LEU A 31 2.11 1.81 -16.13
N LEU A 32 1.45 0.75 -15.67
CA LEU A 32 2.15 -0.51 -15.37
C LEU A 32 2.37 -1.40 -16.59
N SER A 33 1.57 -1.26 -17.64
CA SER A 33 1.63 -2.14 -18.80
C SER A 33 2.93 -1.99 -19.60
N ASP A 34 3.53 -0.80 -19.59
CA ASP A 34 4.73 -0.51 -20.37
C ASP A 34 5.99 -0.34 -19.49
N CYS A 35 5.89 -0.69 -18.21
CA CYS A 35 6.99 -0.57 -17.27
C CYS A 35 7.49 -1.94 -16.84
N ARG A 36 8.82 -2.09 -16.74
CA ARG A 36 9.43 -3.20 -16.02
C ARG A 36 9.64 -2.78 -14.58
N VAL A 37 8.97 -3.48 -13.67
CA VAL A 37 8.97 -3.15 -12.26
C VAL A 37 9.50 -4.32 -11.45
N ALA A 38 10.33 -4.02 -10.46
CA ALA A 38 10.78 -4.98 -9.46
C ALA A 38 10.48 -4.45 -8.06
N ILE A 39 10.17 -5.36 -7.15
CA ILE A 39 10.00 -5.07 -5.72
C ILE A 39 10.98 -5.93 -4.95
N ILE A 40 11.80 -5.32 -4.11
CA ILE A 40 12.78 -6.01 -3.28
C ILE A 40 12.32 -5.89 -1.82
N ASP A 41 11.99 -7.02 -1.21
CA ASP A 41 11.56 -7.05 0.19
C ASP A 41 11.95 -8.40 0.82
N PRO A 42 12.40 -8.41 2.08
CA PRO A 42 12.74 -9.67 2.76
C PRO A 42 11.53 -10.49 3.17
N SER A 43 10.34 -9.90 3.20
CA SER A 43 9.10 -10.54 3.64
C SER A 43 8.22 -10.96 2.47
N THR A 44 7.48 -12.05 2.66
CA THR A 44 6.48 -12.51 1.69
C THR A 44 5.14 -11.79 1.82
N LYS A 45 4.98 -10.95 2.84
CA LYS A 45 3.77 -10.15 3.09
C LYS A 45 2.48 -10.97 3.15
N LYS A 46 2.51 -12.08 3.89
CA LYS A 46 1.36 -12.99 4.05
C LYS A 46 0.61 -12.79 5.37
N GLU A 47 0.96 -11.75 6.13
CA GLU A 47 0.39 -11.49 7.44
C GLU A 47 0.02 -10.02 7.61
N ASN A 48 -0.86 -9.75 8.57
CA ASN A 48 -1.14 -8.39 9.03
C ASN A 48 0.00 -7.92 9.94
N ASP A 49 1.16 -7.63 9.36
CA ASP A 49 2.37 -7.28 10.08
C ASP A 49 2.48 -5.80 10.46
N LYS A 50 1.63 -4.96 9.90
CA LYS A 50 1.64 -3.51 10.10
C LYS A 50 0.23 -2.99 10.33
N THR A 51 0.16 -1.83 10.98
CA THR A 51 -1.07 -1.07 11.13
C THR A 51 -1.00 0.14 10.21
N PHE A 52 -1.82 0.15 9.18
CA PHE A 52 -1.88 1.26 8.23
C PHE A 52 -3.06 2.15 8.57
N CYS A 53 -2.77 3.34 9.08
CA CYS A 53 -3.77 4.32 9.45
C CYS A 53 -3.48 5.66 8.80
N PHE A 54 -4.53 6.42 8.53
CA PHE A 54 -4.38 7.74 7.94
C PHE A 54 -5.58 8.63 8.26
N TRP A 55 -5.33 9.94 8.19
CA TRP A 55 -6.36 10.97 8.35
C TRP A 55 -6.83 11.41 6.97
N ALA A 56 -8.12 11.53 6.78
CA ALA A 56 -8.66 11.98 5.51
C ALA A 56 -10.05 12.60 5.69
N HIS A 57 -10.41 13.48 4.77
CA HIS A 57 -11.80 13.86 4.55
C HIS A 57 -12.49 12.76 3.75
N LYS A 58 -13.78 12.57 3.96
CA LYS A 58 -14.56 11.53 3.27
C LYS A 58 -14.57 11.69 1.75
N GLU A 59 -14.15 12.84 1.24
CA GLU A 59 -14.13 13.15 -0.19
C GLU A 59 -12.73 13.01 -0.81
N ASP A 60 -11.71 12.71 0.01
CA ASP A 60 -10.34 12.59 -0.47
C ASP A 60 -10.18 11.38 -1.39
N ASP A 61 -9.42 11.55 -2.47
CA ASP A 61 -9.20 10.49 -3.46
C ASP A 61 -8.62 9.22 -2.85
N ILE A 62 -7.70 9.36 -1.90
CA ILE A 62 -7.12 8.19 -1.23
C ILE A 62 -8.19 7.33 -0.56
N LEU A 63 -9.19 7.95 0.03
CA LEU A 63 -10.30 7.20 0.64
C LEU A 63 -11.22 6.61 -0.42
N LEU A 64 -11.59 7.40 -1.43
CA LEU A 64 -12.49 6.96 -2.50
C LEU A 64 -11.90 5.78 -3.28
N ASP A 65 -10.60 5.83 -3.55
CA ASP A 65 -9.90 4.78 -4.30
C ASP A 65 -9.70 3.49 -3.48
N HIS A 66 -9.80 3.56 -2.15
CA HIS A 66 -9.49 2.43 -1.27
C HIS A 66 -10.63 2.07 -0.32
N GLN A 67 -11.85 2.46 -0.63
CA GLN A 67 -13.03 2.21 0.23
C GLN A 67 -13.20 0.74 0.58
N ASP A 68 -12.95 -0.15 -0.37
CA ASP A 68 -13.07 -1.59 -0.20
C ASP A 68 -12.03 -2.18 0.77
N LEU A 69 -10.97 -1.44 1.05
CA LEU A 69 -9.90 -1.88 1.96
C LEU A 69 -10.03 -1.33 3.38
N ILE A 70 -10.92 -0.35 3.58
CA ILE A 70 -11.10 0.27 4.91
C ILE A 70 -11.75 -0.73 5.85
N SER A 71 -11.05 -1.10 6.92
CA SER A 71 -11.56 -2.03 7.93
C SER A 71 -12.32 -1.32 9.03
N HIS A 72 -11.83 -0.16 9.45
CA HIS A 72 -12.41 0.63 10.54
C HIS A 72 -12.18 2.11 10.28
N HIS A 73 -13.06 2.93 10.88
CA HIS A 73 -12.83 4.37 10.92
C HIS A 73 -13.36 4.93 12.24
N TRP A 74 -12.81 6.07 12.62
CA TRP A 74 -13.18 6.75 13.85
C TRP A 74 -13.47 8.21 13.57
N THR A 75 -14.48 8.74 14.25
CA THR A 75 -14.93 10.13 14.14
C THR A 75 -14.55 10.97 15.36
N HIS A 76 -14.09 10.30 16.43
CA HIS A 76 -13.75 10.94 17.70
C HIS A 76 -12.42 10.42 18.19
N ILE A 77 -11.72 11.25 18.97
CA ILE A 77 -10.51 10.86 19.69
C ILE A 77 -10.70 11.14 21.18
N GLN A 78 -9.92 10.44 21.98
CA GLN A 78 -9.84 10.65 23.41
C GLN A 78 -8.36 10.63 23.82
N ILE A 79 -7.93 11.67 24.52
CA ILE A 79 -6.55 11.78 25.00
C ILE A 79 -6.57 11.65 26.51
N ASN A 80 -5.78 10.71 27.03
CA ASN A 80 -5.77 10.34 28.45
C ASN A 80 -7.19 9.90 28.85
N ASN A 81 -7.71 10.41 29.96
CA ASN A 81 -9.07 10.13 30.43
C ASN A 81 -10.02 11.30 30.17
N ASN A 82 -9.69 12.17 29.24
CA ASN A 82 -10.51 13.30 28.88
C ASN A 82 -11.75 12.84 28.08
N GLN A 83 -12.69 13.75 27.88
CA GLN A 83 -13.89 13.51 27.12
C GLN A 83 -13.56 13.20 25.64
N LYS A 84 -14.30 12.30 25.03
CA LYS A 84 -14.21 12.04 23.59
C LYS A 84 -14.55 13.30 22.80
N THR A 85 -13.68 13.65 21.87
CA THR A 85 -13.80 14.87 21.08
C THR A 85 -13.93 14.52 19.60
N PRO A 86 -14.89 15.14 18.90
CA PRO A 86 -15.01 14.93 17.45
C PRO A 86 -13.80 15.50 16.73
N ILE A 87 -13.33 14.81 15.70
CA ILE A 87 -12.16 15.21 14.89
C ILE A 87 -12.58 15.79 13.54
N GLY A 88 -13.90 15.88 13.28
CA GLY A 88 -14.37 16.44 12.04
C GLY A 88 -13.78 17.81 11.70
N PRO A 89 -13.60 18.11 10.39
CA PRO A 89 -14.13 17.36 9.25
C PRO A 89 -13.34 16.12 8.88
N LEU A 90 -12.20 15.86 9.53
CA LEU A 90 -11.39 14.67 9.29
C LEU A 90 -11.97 13.44 9.99
N GLN A 91 -11.68 12.27 9.45
CA GLN A 91 -11.83 10.99 10.12
C GLN A 91 -10.52 10.24 10.08
N TYR A 92 -10.36 9.28 10.98
CA TYR A 92 -9.17 8.43 11.05
C TYR A 92 -9.54 7.06 10.55
N TYR A 93 -8.79 6.55 9.57
CA TYR A 93 -9.09 5.32 8.86
C TYR A 93 -8.02 4.27 9.09
N HIS A 94 -8.42 3.01 9.08
CA HIS A 94 -7.54 1.87 9.22
C HIS A 94 -7.72 0.90 8.05
N ILE A 95 -6.59 0.43 7.51
CA ILE A 95 -6.52 -0.62 6.51
C ILE A 95 -5.71 -1.78 7.11
N ASN A 96 -6.22 -3.01 7.01
CA ASN A 96 -5.42 -4.19 7.32
C ASN A 96 -4.30 -4.32 6.30
N SER A 97 -3.06 -4.46 6.79
CA SER A 97 -1.90 -4.52 5.89
C SER A 97 -2.00 -5.69 4.92
N LEU A 98 -2.47 -6.85 5.37
CA LEU A 98 -2.64 -8.01 4.49
C LEU A 98 -3.59 -7.72 3.33
N ASP A 99 -4.68 -7.02 3.57
CA ASP A 99 -5.64 -6.67 2.51
C ASP A 99 -5.00 -5.77 1.45
N LEU A 100 -4.17 -4.83 1.88
CA LEU A 100 -3.44 -3.96 0.96
C LEU A 100 -2.36 -4.75 0.20
N TYR A 101 -1.63 -5.64 0.88
CA TYR A 101 -0.65 -6.51 0.22
C TYR A 101 -1.31 -7.41 -0.82
N ASP A 102 -2.46 -8.01 -0.51
CA ASP A 102 -3.18 -8.88 -1.43
C ASP A 102 -3.68 -8.12 -2.65
N ALA A 103 -4.14 -6.89 -2.47
CA ALA A 103 -4.57 -6.05 -3.59
C ALA A 103 -3.40 -5.76 -4.55
N THR A 104 -2.20 -5.49 -4.02
CA THR A 104 -1.01 -5.27 -4.87
C THR A 104 -0.43 -6.57 -5.40
N ARG A 105 -0.59 -7.70 -4.68
CA ARG A 105 -0.20 -9.01 -5.18
C ARG A 105 -0.93 -9.35 -6.48
N ALA A 106 -2.19 -8.98 -6.58
CA ALA A 106 -2.95 -9.14 -7.83
C ALA A 106 -2.32 -8.34 -8.97
N LEU A 107 -1.80 -7.14 -8.68
CA LEU A 107 -1.09 -6.33 -9.68
C LEU A 107 0.26 -6.94 -10.06
N VAL A 108 0.98 -7.51 -9.08
CA VAL A 108 2.23 -8.23 -9.32
C VAL A 108 2.02 -9.34 -10.34
N ASP A 109 0.97 -10.13 -10.17
CA ASP A 109 0.64 -11.23 -11.07
C ASP A 109 0.19 -10.72 -12.46
N LYS A 110 -0.66 -9.70 -12.46
CA LYS A 110 -1.23 -9.16 -13.70
C LYS A 110 -0.17 -8.53 -14.61
N PHE A 111 0.80 -7.84 -14.04
CA PHE A 111 1.80 -7.06 -14.79
C PHE A 111 3.19 -7.70 -14.77
N ASN A 112 3.32 -8.94 -14.31
CA ASN A 112 4.59 -9.66 -14.24
C ASN A 112 5.68 -8.87 -13.51
N ILE A 113 5.32 -8.25 -12.40
CA ILE A 113 6.27 -7.52 -11.55
C ILE A 113 7.21 -8.54 -10.91
N GLU A 114 8.52 -8.30 -10.99
CA GLU A 114 9.50 -9.22 -10.41
C GLU A 114 9.61 -9.00 -8.91
N MET A 115 9.46 -10.08 -8.14
CA MET A 115 9.60 -10.07 -6.70
C MET A 115 10.96 -10.63 -6.33
N VAL A 116 11.76 -9.83 -5.65
CA VAL A 116 13.11 -10.24 -5.22
C VAL A 116 13.13 -10.32 -3.69
N ALA A 117 13.39 -11.51 -3.17
CA ALA A 117 13.55 -11.71 -1.74
C ALA A 117 14.93 -11.18 -1.31
N GLY A 118 14.92 -10.14 -0.50
CA GLY A 118 16.17 -9.53 -0.06
C GLY A 118 15.96 -8.14 0.51
N LYS A 119 17.09 -7.52 0.86
CA LYS A 119 17.12 -6.18 1.44
C LYS A 119 18.09 -5.32 0.62
N VAL A 120 17.65 -4.09 0.32
CA VAL A 120 18.52 -3.12 -0.33
C VAL A 120 19.49 -2.56 0.72
N GLU A 121 20.79 -2.78 0.51
CA GLU A 121 21.82 -2.33 1.43
C GLU A 121 22.51 -1.06 0.95
N LYS A 122 22.57 -0.86 -0.36
CA LYS A 122 23.27 0.28 -0.95
C LYS A 122 22.67 0.64 -2.30
N ILE A 123 22.51 1.90 -2.51
CA ILE A 123 22.02 2.47 -3.77
C ILE A 123 23.19 3.03 -4.58
#